data_0409200985a8956a70f11d299e695eba
#
_entry.id   0409200985a8956a70f11d299e695eba
#
_cell.length_a   1.000
_cell.length_b   1.000
_cell.length_c   1.000
_cell.angle_alpha   90.00
_cell.angle_beta   90.00
_cell.angle_gamma   90.00
#
_symmetry.space_group_name_H-M   'P 1'
#
loop_
_entity.id
_entity.type
_entity.pdbx_description
1 polymer ?
#
loop_
_entity_poly.entity_id
_entity_poly.type
_entity_poly.pdbx_seq_one_letter_code
_entity_poly.pdbx_strand_id
1 'polypeptide(L)'
;PRVLTAPPPAPGIPALPAGPLEAGQPSLQAGLRSWVASQTGRQLGYVEQLYTFADHDRGLDDTSGRRISISYLGLTTAGAEGAEATEGGDAATGSAPSMTSMTSMTSMTSMTSTTSEETDWYDAYELLPWEDQRDGTRLVDEVIAPQLTHWVGAAGSPADRTARRHRCDLTFGRGGHAWLPDLALQRYELLYEVGLVPEARDAWRLPDDDLVPGERMVGDHRRILATGLARLRAKIQYRPVVFELMPPEFTLGELQSCVEALPGQALHKQNFRRLVEQQALVEETGSVSSGTGGRPARLYRFRRSVLDERQVAGTKLPALRTR
;
A
#
# COMPACT_ATOMS: atom_id res chain seq x y z
N PRO A 1 4.88 5.12 -3.03
CA PRO A 1 4.71 4.58 -1.67
C PRO A 1 5.73 3.47 -1.41
N ARG A 2 6.31 3.43 -0.21
CA ARG A 2 7.26 2.39 0.16
C ARG A 2 6.62 1.35 1.08
N VAL A 3 7.02 0.11 0.91
CA VAL A 3 6.58 -1.04 1.70
C VAL A 3 7.77 -1.56 2.47
N LEU A 4 7.62 -1.71 3.78
CA LEU A 4 8.63 -2.32 4.63
C LEU A 4 8.56 -3.84 4.45
N THR A 5 9.71 -4.45 4.14
CA THR A 5 9.84 -5.89 4.02
C THR A 5 10.69 -6.45 5.15
N ALA A 6 10.43 -7.70 5.51
CA ALA A 6 11.31 -8.50 6.36
C ALA A 6 12.37 -9.20 5.51
N PRO A 7 13.46 -9.67 6.11
CA PRO A 7 14.39 -10.55 5.44
C PRO A 7 13.65 -11.72 4.78
N PRO A 8 13.85 -11.95 3.49
CA PRO A 8 13.10 -12.96 2.76
C PRO A 8 13.51 -14.38 3.18
N PRO A 9 12.56 -15.33 3.22
CA PRO A 9 12.88 -16.73 3.46
C PRO A 9 13.69 -17.36 2.31
N ALA A 10 13.69 -16.70 1.13
CA ALA A 10 14.51 -17.07 -0.02
C ALA A 10 15.20 -15.81 -0.58
N PRO A 11 16.47 -15.88 -0.98
CA PRO A 11 17.22 -14.74 -1.49
C PRO A 11 16.51 -14.05 -2.66
N GLY A 12 16.39 -12.74 -2.58
CA GLY A 12 15.89 -11.89 -3.67
C GLY A 12 14.36 -11.84 -3.85
N ILE A 13 13.56 -12.50 -3.00
CA ILE A 13 12.08 -12.41 -3.08
C ILE A 13 11.55 -11.68 -1.86
N PRO A 14 11.02 -10.45 -1.99
CA PRO A 14 10.55 -9.68 -0.84
C PRO A 14 9.37 -10.35 -0.12
N ALA A 15 9.39 -10.22 1.22
CA ALA A 15 8.34 -10.73 2.09
C ALA A 15 7.82 -9.63 3.01
N LEU A 16 6.52 -9.61 3.29
CA LEU A 16 5.98 -8.77 4.35
C LEU A 16 6.40 -9.33 5.72
N PRO A 17 6.66 -8.49 6.72
CA PRO A 17 6.91 -8.95 8.08
C PRO A 17 5.74 -9.82 8.57
N ALA A 18 6.04 -11.00 9.09
CA ALA A 18 5.06 -11.98 9.49
C ALA A 18 5.59 -12.88 10.61
N GLY A 19 4.68 -13.45 11.39
CA GLY A 19 5.03 -14.41 12.42
C GLY A 19 3.84 -15.23 12.91
N PRO A 20 4.06 -16.34 13.61
CA PRO A 20 3.02 -17.17 14.16
C PRO A 20 2.25 -16.46 15.28
N LEU A 21 1.01 -16.89 15.51
CA LEU A 21 0.26 -16.51 16.69
C LEU A 21 0.76 -17.36 17.87
N GLU A 22 1.35 -16.72 18.87
CA GLU A 22 1.88 -17.38 20.05
C GLU A 22 0.91 -17.31 21.23
N ALA A 23 0.80 -18.38 22.00
CA ALA A 23 -0.14 -18.47 23.12
C ALA A 23 0.15 -17.43 24.25
N GLY A 24 1.39 -16.95 24.35
CA GLY A 24 1.78 -15.94 25.34
C GLY A 24 1.52 -14.48 24.93
N GLN A 25 1.06 -14.23 23.72
CA GLN A 25 0.82 -12.87 23.25
C GLN A 25 -0.49 -12.30 23.83
N PRO A 26 -0.46 -11.09 24.44
CA PRO A 26 -1.64 -10.51 25.08
C PRO A 26 -2.75 -10.12 24.08
N SER A 27 -2.40 -9.86 22.82
CA SER A 27 -3.34 -9.59 21.74
C SER A 27 -2.71 -9.81 20.37
N LEU A 28 -3.53 -9.97 19.34
CA LEU A 28 -3.08 -10.05 17.95
C LEU A 28 -2.23 -8.84 17.52
N GLN A 29 -2.63 -7.64 17.95
CA GLN A 29 -1.88 -6.42 17.65
C GLN A 29 -0.54 -6.35 18.37
N ALA A 30 -0.47 -6.84 19.61
CA ALA A 30 0.79 -6.89 20.37
C ALA A 30 1.77 -7.87 19.72
N GLY A 31 1.28 -9.05 19.33
CA GLY A 31 2.08 -10.02 18.59
C GLY A 31 2.60 -9.47 17.27
N LEU A 32 1.74 -8.82 16.49
CA LEU A 32 2.13 -8.15 15.26
C LEU A 32 3.25 -7.13 15.48
N ARG A 33 3.08 -6.21 16.45
CA ARG A 33 4.08 -5.19 16.77
C ARG A 33 5.41 -5.79 17.16
N SER A 34 5.39 -6.85 17.96
CA SER A 34 6.58 -7.59 18.34
C SER A 34 7.29 -8.20 17.14
N TRP A 35 6.55 -8.85 16.23
CA TRP A 35 7.12 -9.44 15.03
C TRP A 35 7.73 -8.39 14.09
N VAL A 36 7.02 -7.28 13.84
CA VAL A 36 7.58 -6.20 13.03
C VAL A 36 8.83 -5.63 13.66
N ALA A 37 8.80 -5.33 14.96
CA ALA A 37 9.96 -4.79 15.66
C ALA A 37 11.18 -5.75 15.62
N SER A 38 10.97 -7.05 15.83
CA SER A 38 12.04 -8.04 15.82
C SER A 38 12.63 -8.27 14.43
N GLN A 39 11.82 -8.26 13.40
CA GLN A 39 12.27 -8.53 12.02
C GLN A 39 12.82 -7.29 11.31
N THR A 40 12.37 -6.10 11.69
CA THR A 40 12.67 -4.88 10.94
C THR A 40 13.31 -3.78 11.77
N GLY A 41 13.45 -3.96 13.08
CA GLY A 41 13.91 -2.90 14.00
C GLY A 41 12.97 -1.68 14.08
N ARG A 42 11.76 -1.74 13.52
CA ARG A 42 10.86 -0.59 13.39
C ARG A 42 9.67 -0.70 14.32
N GLN A 43 9.27 0.44 14.88
CA GLN A 43 8.04 0.55 15.67
C GLN A 43 6.87 1.00 14.77
N LEU A 44 5.72 0.36 14.94
CA LEU A 44 4.50 0.75 14.24
C LEU A 44 3.74 1.81 15.03
N GLY A 45 3.38 2.92 14.38
CA GLY A 45 2.43 3.90 14.89
C GLY A 45 0.99 3.38 14.79
N TYR A 46 0.29 3.82 13.75
CA TYR A 46 -1.06 3.34 13.44
C TYR A 46 -1.06 1.87 13.02
N VAL A 47 -2.03 1.09 13.52
CA VAL A 47 -2.24 -0.31 13.13
C VAL A 47 -3.74 -0.57 13.02
N GLU A 48 -4.15 -1.20 11.93
CA GLU A 48 -5.52 -1.62 11.66
C GLU A 48 -5.56 -3.00 11.04
N GLN A 49 -6.45 -3.87 11.52
CA GLN A 49 -6.69 -5.16 10.89
C GLN A 49 -7.33 -4.97 9.50
N LEU A 50 -6.74 -5.59 8.48
CA LEU A 50 -7.23 -5.53 7.11
C LEU A 50 -8.23 -6.65 6.83
N TYR A 51 -7.71 -7.86 6.76
CA TYR A 51 -8.46 -9.03 6.31
C TYR A 51 -7.92 -10.30 6.96
N THR A 52 -8.78 -11.32 7.05
CA THR A 52 -8.40 -12.68 7.42
C THR A 52 -8.49 -13.56 6.19
N PHE A 53 -7.35 -14.05 5.76
CA PHE A 53 -7.23 -14.95 4.63
C PHE A 53 -7.27 -16.39 5.15
N ALA A 54 -8.14 -17.21 4.59
CA ALA A 54 -8.34 -18.58 5.03
C ALA A 54 -8.57 -19.54 3.84
N ASP A 55 -8.07 -19.17 2.66
CA ASP A 55 -8.20 -19.97 1.45
C ASP A 55 -7.46 -21.31 1.60
N HIS A 56 -7.95 -22.37 0.94
CA HIS A 56 -7.46 -23.74 1.16
C HIS A 56 -6.02 -23.94 0.66
N ASP A 57 -5.63 -23.27 -0.42
CA ASP A 57 -4.38 -23.52 -1.18
C ASP A 57 -3.28 -22.48 -0.91
N ARG A 58 -3.24 -21.88 0.28
CA ARG A 58 -2.27 -20.82 0.62
C ARG A 58 -0.90 -21.32 1.09
N GLY A 59 -0.67 -22.60 1.16
CA GLY A 59 0.59 -23.18 1.63
C GLY A 59 1.44 -23.72 0.50
N LEU A 60 2.76 -23.45 0.56
CA LEU A 60 3.74 -24.08 -0.33
C LEU A 60 3.94 -25.58 -0.02
N ASP A 61 3.40 -26.06 1.11
CA ASP A 61 3.53 -27.45 1.55
C ASP A 61 2.15 -28.04 1.87
N ASP A 62 1.80 -29.09 1.15
CA ASP A 62 0.56 -29.85 1.23
C ASP A 62 0.36 -30.65 2.55
N THR A 63 1.31 -30.54 3.49
CA THR A 63 1.38 -31.40 4.68
C THR A 63 0.95 -30.76 6.00
N SER A 64 0.68 -29.44 6.05
CA SER A 64 0.55 -28.72 7.33
C SER A 64 -0.87 -28.25 7.71
N GLY A 65 -1.92 -28.68 7.03
CA GLY A 65 -3.28 -28.28 7.35
C GLY A 65 -3.64 -26.85 6.87
N ARG A 66 -4.88 -26.43 7.14
CA ARG A 66 -5.40 -25.13 6.71
C ARG A 66 -4.71 -23.97 7.43
N ARG A 67 -4.09 -23.09 6.67
CA ARG A 67 -3.43 -21.87 7.19
C ARG A 67 -4.40 -20.69 7.20
N ILE A 68 -4.50 -20.01 8.33
CA ILE A 68 -5.26 -18.76 8.48
C ILE A 68 -4.26 -17.63 8.69
N SER A 69 -4.32 -16.62 7.85
CA SER A 69 -3.48 -15.42 7.95
C SER A 69 -4.33 -14.21 8.28
N ILE A 70 -3.95 -13.47 9.33
CA ILE A 70 -4.60 -12.21 9.71
C ILE A 70 -3.66 -11.08 9.32
N SER A 71 -4.08 -10.26 8.36
CA SER A 71 -3.27 -9.15 7.86
C SER A 71 -3.65 -7.81 8.50
N TYR A 72 -2.65 -6.94 8.61
CA TYR A 72 -2.79 -5.61 9.19
C TYR A 72 -2.16 -4.56 8.30
N LEU A 73 -2.74 -3.38 8.29
CA LEU A 73 -2.13 -2.16 7.78
C LEU A 73 -1.44 -1.46 8.96
N GLY A 74 -0.14 -1.32 8.87
CA GLY A 74 0.67 -0.55 9.80
C GLY A 74 1.30 0.67 9.12
N LEU A 75 1.44 1.77 9.83
CA LEU A 75 2.16 2.96 9.39
C LEU A 75 3.38 3.18 10.28
N THR A 76 4.53 3.45 9.67
CA THR A 76 5.78 3.75 10.37
C THR A 76 6.58 4.78 9.59
N THR A 77 7.60 5.34 10.22
CA THR A 77 8.49 6.34 9.60
C THR A 77 9.79 5.70 9.12
N ALA A 78 10.30 6.11 7.97
CA ALA A 78 11.57 5.58 7.44
C ALA A 78 12.80 6.05 8.23
N GLY A 79 12.69 7.11 9.04
CA GLY A 79 13.80 7.74 9.76
C GLY A 79 13.93 7.39 11.25
N ALA A 80 13.09 6.53 11.80
CA ALA A 80 13.16 6.15 13.22
C ALA A 80 14.13 4.97 13.43
N GLU A 81 15.42 5.22 13.36
CA GLU A 81 16.40 4.29 13.93
C GLU A 81 16.33 4.39 15.46
N GLY A 82 15.95 3.27 16.11
CA GLY A 82 16.21 2.98 17.50
C GLY A 82 15.95 4.11 18.52
N ALA A 83 14.74 4.60 18.68
CA ALA A 83 14.38 5.32 19.90
C ALA A 83 13.99 4.28 20.96
N GLU A 84 14.86 4.09 21.94
CA GLU A 84 14.58 3.34 23.17
C GLU A 84 13.26 3.81 23.78
N ALA A 85 12.43 2.84 24.18
CA ALA A 85 11.23 3.07 24.94
C ALA A 85 11.60 3.65 26.32
N THR A 86 11.63 4.96 26.44
CA THR A 86 11.54 5.64 27.72
C THR A 86 10.07 5.95 27.98
N GLU A 87 9.55 5.30 28.99
CA GLU A 87 8.27 5.69 29.60
C GLU A 87 8.34 7.14 30.08
N GLY A 88 7.37 7.93 29.67
CA GLY A 88 7.01 9.18 30.34
C GLY A 88 7.64 10.45 29.77
N GLY A 89 6.82 11.34 29.26
CA GLY A 89 7.10 12.78 29.18
C GLY A 89 7.22 13.35 27.78
N ASP A 90 6.29 14.25 27.49
CA ASP A 90 6.28 15.27 26.46
C ASP A 90 7.65 15.67 25.88
N ALA A 91 7.79 15.56 24.57
CA ALA A 91 8.34 16.61 23.70
C ALA A 91 8.52 16.09 22.27
N ALA A 92 7.86 16.78 21.35
CA ALA A 92 8.00 16.64 19.92
C ALA A 92 9.40 17.05 19.45
N THR A 93 10.04 16.19 18.65
CA THR A 93 11.04 16.66 17.67
C THR A 93 10.96 15.74 16.46
N GLY A 94 10.74 16.37 15.31
CA GLY A 94 10.28 15.78 14.09
C GLY A 94 11.32 14.96 13.32
N SER A 95 10.79 13.94 12.74
CA SER A 95 11.33 13.35 11.51
C SER A 95 10.16 12.85 10.68
N ALA A 96 10.19 13.09 9.39
CA ALA A 96 9.07 12.86 8.49
C ALA A 96 8.68 11.38 8.42
N PRO A 97 7.39 11.04 8.52
CA PRO A 97 6.93 9.69 8.36
C PRO A 97 7.01 9.24 6.89
N SER A 98 7.69 8.16 6.66
CA SER A 98 7.66 7.43 5.38
C SER A 98 6.64 6.30 5.49
N MET A 99 6.02 6.01 4.36
CA MET A 99 4.78 5.25 4.26
C MET A 99 4.87 3.77 4.60
N THR A 100 3.87 3.32 5.21
CA THR A 100 3.11 2.05 5.24
C THR A 100 3.90 0.75 5.24
N SER A 101 3.97 0.12 6.39
CA SER A 101 4.27 -1.30 6.53
C SER A 101 2.97 -2.11 6.49
N MET A 102 2.92 -3.09 5.63
CA MET A 102 1.88 -4.12 5.63
C MET A 102 2.43 -5.38 6.25
N THR A 103 1.72 -5.93 7.18
CA THR A 103 2.17 -7.10 7.93
C THR A 103 1.09 -8.17 7.92
N SER A 104 1.49 -9.38 7.57
CA SER A 104 0.66 -10.58 7.65
C SER A 104 1.13 -11.45 8.81
N MET A 105 0.21 -11.90 9.66
CA MET A 105 0.48 -12.97 10.61
C MET A 105 0.15 -14.30 9.96
N THR A 106 1.18 -15.08 9.70
CA THR A 106 1.05 -16.44 9.15
C THR A 106 1.68 -17.41 10.15
N SER A 107 0.98 -18.48 10.45
CA SER A 107 1.55 -19.58 11.27
C SER A 107 2.62 -20.29 10.46
N MET A 108 3.90 -20.06 10.78
CA MET A 108 5.02 -20.84 10.27
C MET A 108 5.83 -21.44 11.43
N THR A 109 6.22 -22.67 11.24
CA THR A 109 7.05 -23.46 12.14
C THR A 109 8.47 -22.87 12.23
N SER A 110 8.99 -22.86 13.45
CA SER A 110 10.32 -22.49 13.91
C SER A 110 11.45 -22.59 12.89
N MET A 111 12.19 -21.50 12.71
CA MET A 111 13.63 -21.54 12.40
C MET A 111 14.40 -20.49 13.20
N THR A 112 15.51 -20.93 13.72
CA THR A 112 16.41 -20.30 14.68
C THR A 112 17.14 -19.09 14.11
N SER A 113 17.31 -18.09 14.97
CA SER A 113 18.16 -16.89 14.88
C SER A 113 19.48 -17.06 14.11
N THR A 114 19.82 -16.12 13.22
CA THR A 114 21.08 -15.32 13.27
C THR A 114 21.16 -14.33 12.10
N THR A 115 21.79 -13.18 12.38
CA THR A 115 22.22 -12.09 11.49
C THR A 115 21.16 -11.06 11.09
N SER A 116 21.50 -9.79 11.37
CA SER A 116 20.84 -8.59 10.87
C SER A 116 20.92 -8.54 9.34
N GLU A 117 19.99 -9.22 8.68
CA GLU A 117 19.77 -9.05 7.25
C GLU A 117 19.02 -7.75 7.03
N GLU A 118 19.46 -6.98 6.08
CA GLU A 118 18.96 -5.65 5.79
C GLU A 118 17.46 -5.67 5.55
N THR A 119 16.76 -4.87 6.34
CA THR A 119 15.34 -4.57 6.16
C THR A 119 15.21 -3.60 5.00
N ASP A 120 14.65 -4.04 3.90
CA ASP A 120 14.53 -3.24 2.69
C ASP A 120 13.19 -2.51 2.60
N TRP A 121 13.26 -1.29 2.08
CA TRP A 121 12.10 -0.51 1.68
C TRP A 121 11.88 -0.63 0.16
N TYR A 122 10.91 -1.41 -0.24
CA TYR A 122 10.51 -1.51 -1.65
C TYR A 122 9.53 -0.41 -2.03
N ASP A 123 9.61 0.07 -3.28
CA ASP A 123 8.52 0.87 -3.82
C ASP A 123 7.32 -0.05 -4.11
N ALA A 124 6.15 0.32 -3.61
CA ALA A 124 4.93 -0.44 -3.85
C ALA A 124 4.62 -0.58 -5.35
N TYR A 125 5.11 0.34 -6.16
CA TYR A 125 4.93 0.35 -7.61
C TYR A 125 5.93 -0.53 -8.37
N GLU A 126 7.05 -0.92 -7.77
CA GLU A 126 7.89 -2.01 -8.29
C GLU A 126 7.17 -3.36 -8.16
N LEU A 127 6.41 -3.52 -7.09
CA LEU A 127 5.62 -4.73 -6.82
C LEU A 127 4.28 -4.75 -7.57
N LEU A 128 3.62 -3.59 -7.74
CA LEU A 128 2.32 -3.42 -8.40
C LEU A 128 2.38 -2.28 -9.44
N PRO A 129 3.15 -2.41 -10.53
CA PRO A 129 3.44 -1.29 -11.43
C PRO A 129 2.20 -0.75 -12.17
N TRP A 130 1.17 -1.56 -12.37
CA TRP A 130 -0.09 -1.09 -12.95
C TRP A 130 -0.89 -0.15 -12.04
N GLU A 131 -0.49 -0.02 -10.78
CA GLU A 131 -1.11 0.89 -9.83
C GLU A 131 -0.56 2.32 -9.91
N ASP A 132 0.56 2.53 -10.61
CA ASP A 132 1.15 3.84 -10.86
C ASP A 132 0.68 4.41 -12.20
N GLN A 133 -0.23 5.36 -12.14
CA GLN A 133 -0.77 6.04 -13.31
C GLN A 133 -0.24 7.48 -13.45
N ARG A 134 0.80 7.86 -12.69
CA ARG A 134 1.36 9.23 -12.72
C ARG A 134 1.99 9.57 -14.06
N ASP A 135 2.62 8.60 -14.70
CA ASP A 135 3.25 8.72 -16.01
C ASP A 135 2.34 8.23 -17.17
N GLY A 136 1.04 8.04 -16.88
CA GLY A 136 0.04 7.62 -17.86
C GLY A 136 -0.32 6.14 -17.77
N THR A 137 -1.16 5.68 -18.67
CA THR A 137 -1.79 4.34 -18.66
C THR A 137 -1.09 3.33 -19.56
N ARG A 138 0.14 3.60 -20.05
CA ARG A 138 0.83 2.78 -21.08
C ARG A 138 0.89 1.30 -20.72
N LEU A 139 1.26 0.94 -19.49
CA LEU A 139 1.33 -0.45 -19.06
C LEU A 139 -0.05 -1.14 -19.15
N VAL A 140 -1.09 -0.45 -18.72
CA VAL A 140 -2.46 -0.98 -18.79
C VAL A 140 -2.91 -1.10 -20.24
N ASP A 141 -2.66 -0.11 -21.07
CA ASP A 141 -3.14 -0.07 -22.46
C ASP A 141 -2.37 -0.99 -23.40
N GLU A 142 -1.04 -1.02 -23.26
CA GLU A 142 -0.15 -1.72 -24.20
C GLU A 142 0.11 -3.18 -23.81
N VAL A 143 0.05 -3.52 -22.52
CA VAL A 143 0.38 -4.86 -22.02
C VAL A 143 -0.83 -5.58 -21.44
N ILE A 144 -1.51 -4.97 -20.46
CA ILE A 144 -2.58 -5.67 -19.73
C ILE A 144 -3.86 -5.80 -20.56
N ALA A 145 -4.30 -4.73 -21.22
CA ALA A 145 -5.56 -4.73 -21.95
C ALA A 145 -5.62 -5.71 -23.13
N PRO A 146 -4.56 -5.93 -23.91
CA PRO A 146 -4.55 -6.98 -24.93
C PRO A 146 -4.76 -8.38 -24.33
N GLN A 147 -4.09 -8.70 -23.23
CA GLN A 147 -4.21 -9.99 -22.53
C GLN A 147 -5.64 -10.19 -21.97
N LEU A 148 -6.20 -9.17 -21.33
CA LEU A 148 -7.59 -9.21 -20.86
C LEU A 148 -8.58 -9.35 -22.02
N THR A 149 -8.31 -8.72 -23.16
CA THR A 149 -9.15 -8.84 -24.36
C THR A 149 -9.13 -10.28 -24.89
N HIS A 150 -7.97 -10.92 -24.89
CA HIS A 150 -7.84 -12.34 -25.25
C HIS A 150 -8.66 -13.22 -24.29
N TRP A 151 -8.53 -13.03 -22.99
CA TRP A 151 -9.30 -13.76 -21.96
C TRP A 151 -10.81 -13.56 -22.10
N VAL A 152 -11.26 -12.34 -22.43
CA VAL A 152 -12.67 -12.05 -22.74
C VAL A 152 -13.11 -12.81 -23.98
N GLY A 153 -12.26 -12.86 -25.02
CA GLY A 153 -12.55 -13.59 -26.27
C GLY A 153 -12.69 -15.11 -26.06
N ALA A 154 -11.93 -15.67 -25.12
CA ALA A 154 -11.94 -17.09 -24.78
C ALA A 154 -13.16 -17.52 -23.92
N ALA A 155 -14.12 -16.63 -23.64
CA ALA A 155 -15.32 -16.97 -22.85
C ALA A 155 -16.20 -17.97 -23.59
N GLY A 156 -16.70 -18.96 -22.85
CA GLY A 156 -17.52 -20.07 -23.39
C GLY A 156 -18.91 -19.66 -23.88
N SER A 157 -19.43 -18.51 -23.43
CA SER A 157 -20.74 -18.01 -23.84
C SER A 157 -20.74 -16.50 -24.12
N PRO A 158 -21.72 -15.98 -24.90
CA PRO A 158 -21.89 -14.53 -25.06
C PRO A 158 -22.16 -13.79 -23.76
N ALA A 159 -22.88 -14.40 -22.82
CA ALA A 159 -23.16 -13.83 -21.52
C ALA A 159 -21.86 -13.70 -20.67
N ASP A 160 -21.06 -14.76 -20.61
CA ASP A 160 -19.76 -14.74 -19.91
C ASP A 160 -18.81 -13.71 -20.54
N ARG A 161 -18.79 -13.61 -21.87
CA ARG A 161 -17.99 -12.60 -22.57
C ARG A 161 -18.38 -11.20 -22.17
N THR A 162 -19.68 -10.92 -22.09
CA THR A 162 -20.17 -9.61 -21.64
C THR A 162 -19.81 -9.34 -20.20
N ALA A 163 -19.97 -10.30 -19.30
CA ALA A 163 -19.63 -10.18 -17.89
C ALA A 163 -18.12 -9.97 -17.68
N ARG A 164 -17.27 -10.75 -18.36
CA ARG A 164 -15.80 -10.58 -18.31
C ARG A 164 -15.39 -9.22 -18.81
N ARG A 165 -15.94 -8.75 -19.93
CA ARG A 165 -15.65 -7.42 -20.49
C ARG A 165 -16.02 -6.32 -19.49
N HIS A 166 -17.25 -6.35 -18.98
CA HIS A 166 -17.69 -5.36 -17.99
C HIS A 166 -16.79 -5.32 -16.74
N ARG A 167 -16.39 -6.50 -16.25
CA ARG A 167 -15.46 -6.61 -15.12
C ARG A 167 -14.09 -5.99 -15.45
N CYS A 168 -13.53 -6.28 -16.62
CA CYS A 168 -12.26 -5.68 -17.07
C CYS A 168 -12.37 -4.15 -17.19
N ASP A 169 -13.43 -3.67 -17.82
CA ASP A 169 -13.65 -2.24 -18.04
C ASP A 169 -13.80 -1.48 -16.72
N LEU A 170 -14.62 -1.99 -15.80
CA LEU A 170 -14.80 -1.40 -14.48
C LEU A 170 -13.50 -1.41 -13.66
N THR A 171 -12.77 -2.53 -13.66
CA THR A 171 -11.61 -2.73 -12.81
C THR A 171 -10.41 -1.88 -13.26
N PHE A 172 -10.25 -1.69 -14.56
CA PHE A 172 -9.15 -0.92 -15.15
C PHE A 172 -9.57 0.45 -15.70
N GLY A 173 -10.76 0.95 -15.35
CA GLY A 173 -11.22 2.29 -15.76
C GLY A 173 -11.34 2.46 -17.27
N ARG A 174 -11.82 1.43 -18.00
CA ARG A 174 -11.97 1.40 -19.44
C ARG A 174 -13.44 1.46 -19.87
N GLY A 175 -13.72 1.56 -21.17
CA GLY A 175 -15.09 1.53 -21.67
C GLY A 175 -15.99 2.64 -21.12
N GLY A 176 -15.44 3.80 -20.78
CA GLY A 176 -16.15 4.94 -20.18
C GLY A 176 -16.21 4.93 -18.66
N HIS A 177 -15.64 3.91 -18.00
CA HIS A 177 -15.49 3.89 -16.54
C HIS A 177 -14.27 4.71 -16.11
N ALA A 178 -14.35 5.37 -14.95
CA ALA A 178 -13.22 6.04 -14.35
C ALA A 178 -12.26 5.03 -13.70
N TRP A 179 -10.97 5.36 -13.67
CA TRP A 179 -10.00 4.65 -12.84
C TRP A 179 -10.29 4.93 -11.36
N LEU A 180 -10.55 3.88 -10.59
CA LEU A 180 -10.80 3.94 -9.16
C LEU A 180 -9.57 3.40 -8.40
N PRO A 181 -8.81 4.26 -7.70
CA PRO A 181 -7.58 3.84 -7.02
C PRO A 181 -7.79 2.75 -5.96
N ASP A 182 -8.93 2.72 -5.31
CA ASP A 182 -9.31 1.75 -4.28
C ASP A 182 -9.62 0.35 -4.82
N LEU A 183 -9.66 0.14 -6.15
CA LEU A 183 -9.79 -1.18 -6.76
C LEU A 183 -8.47 -1.94 -6.94
N ALA A 184 -7.40 -1.59 -6.21
CA ALA A 184 -6.10 -2.24 -6.33
C ALA A 184 -6.15 -3.76 -6.10
N LEU A 185 -6.92 -4.22 -5.10
CA LEU A 185 -7.11 -5.65 -4.86
C LEU A 185 -7.82 -6.33 -6.04
N GLN A 186 -8.89 -5.73 -6.53
CA GLN A 186 -9.67 -6.29 -7.64
C GLN A 186 -8.85 -6.38 -8.92
N ARG A 187 -7.93 -5.44 -9.17
CA ARG A 187 -6.99 -5.51 -10.28
C ARG A 187 -6.03 -6.68 -10.12
N TYR A 188 -5.41 -6.81 -8.95
CA TYR A 188 -4.53 -7.94 -8.67
C TYR A 188 -5.26 -9.28 -8.81
N GLU A 189 -6.47 -9.43 -8.23
CA GLU A 189 -7.25 -10.66 -8.30
C GLU A 189 -7.68 -11.00 -9.74
N LEU A 190 -8.02 -10.00 -10.55
CA LEU A 190 -8.32 -10.23 -11.97
C LEU A 190 -7.08 -10.71 -12.74
N LEU A 191 -5.92 -10.08 -12.52
CA LEU A 191 -4.66 -10.52 -13.13
C LEU A 191 -4.26 -11.93 -12.68
N TYR A 192 -4.49 -12.26 -11.41
CA TYR A 192 -4.27 -13.60 -10.87
C TYR A 192 -5.20 -14.62 -11.54
N GLU A 193 -6.50 -14.36 -11.61
CA GLU A 193 -7.49 -15.23 -12.26
C GLU A 193 -7.18 -15.49 -13.74
N VAL A 194 -6.67 -14.49 -14.43
CA VAL A 194 -6.27 -14.63 -15.85
C VAL A 194 -4.92 -15.32 -16.00
N GLY A 195 -4.16 -15.50 -14.92
CA GLY A 195 -2.83 -16.12 -14.94
C GLY A 195 -1.73 -15.19 -15.44
N LEU A 196 -1.88 -13.88 -15.25
CA LEU A 196 -0.93 -12.87 -15.71
C LEU A 196 0.11 -12.45 -14.67
N VAL A 197 0.06 -13.03 -13.49
CA VAL A 197 1.03 -12.80 -12.40
C VAL A 197 1.75 -14.08 -12.02
N PRO A 198 3.03 -14.02 -11.61
CA PRO A 198 3.83 -15.22 -11.28
C PRO A 198 3.16 -16.11 -10.23
N GLU A 199 2.53 -15.52 -9.21
CA GLU A 199 1.88 -16.25 -8.12
C GLU A 199 0.73 -17.15 -8.63
N ALA A 200 0.04 -16.76 -9.70
CA ALA A 200 -0.98 -17.60 -10.34
C ALA A 200 -0.35 -18.76 -11.12
N ARG A 201 0.76 -18.51 -11.79
CA ARG A 201 1.49 -19.53 -12.56
C ARG A 201 2.08 -20.59 -11.66
N ASP A 202 2.68 -20.18 -10.54
CA ASP A 202 3.17 -21.10 -9.51
C ASP A 202 2.04 -21.99 -8.96
N ALA A 203 0.89 -21.39 -8.60
CA ALA A 203 -0.26 -22.11 -8.06
C ALA A 203 -0.84 -23.12 -9.07
N TRP A 204 -0.83 -22.80 -10.36
CA TRP A 204 -1.39 -23.65 -11.41
C TRP A 204 -0.34 -24.47 -12.17
N ARG A 205 0.95 -24.36 -11.77
CA ARG A 205 2.10 -25.01 -12.43
C ARG A 205 2.15 -24.75 -13.94
N LEU A 206 1.89 -23.50 -14.32
CA LEU A 206 1.94 -23.03 -15.70
C LEU A 206 3.30 -22.38 -16.00
N PRO A 207 3.75 -22.35 -17.27
CA PRO A 207 4.95 -21.64 -17.66
C PRO A 207 4.77 -20.12 -17.48
N ASP A 208 5.89 -19.40 -17.28
CA ASP A 208 5.93 -17.94 -17.07
C ASP A 208 5.87 -17.15 -18.40
N ASP A 209 4.93 -17.52 -19.28
CA ASP A 209 4.70 -16.82 -20.53
C ASP A 209 3.73 -15.66 -20.33
N ASP A 210 3.96 -14.55 -21.02
CA ASP A 210 3.04 -13.39 -21.08
C ASP A 210 2.71 -12.74 -19.72
N LEU A 211 3.62 -12.80 -18.75
CA LEU A 211 3.42 -12.15 -17.45
C LEU A 211 3.42 -10.62 -17.57
N VAL A 212 2.57 -9.97 -16.78
CA VAL A 212 2.64 -8.52 -16.60
C VAL A 212 3.87 -8.16 -15.76
N PRO A 213 4.51 -7.00 -16.03
CA PRO A 213 5.64 -6.53 -15.24
C PRO A 213 5.30 -6.40 -13.75
N GLY A 214 6.32 -6.50 -12.92
CA GLY A 214 6.25 -6.31 -11.46
C GLY A 214 6.99 -7.43 -10.73
N GLU A 215 7.68 -7.04 -9.66
CA GLU A 215 8.41 -8.00 -8.84
C GLU A 215 7.46 -8.90 -8.06
N ARG A 216 7.81 -10.17 -7.98
CA ARG A 216 7.06 -11.16 -7.20
C ARG A 216 7.33 -11.00 -5.71
N MET A 217 6.39 -11.43 -4.90
CA MET A 217 6.57 -11.57 -3.44
C MET A 217 6.39 -13.03 -3.01
N VAL A 218 6.81 -13.33 -1.78
CA VAL A 218 6.63 -14.66 -1.20
C VAL A 218 5.15 -15.00 -1.08
N GLY A 219 4.75 -16.15 -1.58
CA GLY A 219 3.38 -16.66 -1.46
C GLY A 219 2.33 -15.67 -1.97
N ASP A 220 1.38 -15.32 -1.12
CA ASP A 220 0.31 -14.37 -1.43
C ASP A 220 0.55 -12.95 -0.85
N HIS A 221 1.78 -12.63 -0.48
CA HIS A 221 2.10 -11.33 0.11
C HIS A 221 1.77 -10.16 -0.82
N ARG A 222 1.87 -10.34 -2.13
CA ARG A 222 1.48 -9.32 -3.11
C ARG A 222 -0.04 -9.06 -3.13
N ARG A 223 -0.85 -10.08 -2.89
CA ARG A 223 -2.31 -9.96 -2.67
C ARG A 223 -2.61 -9.17 -1.39
N ILE A 224 -1.87 -9.45 -0.32
CA ILE A 224 -1.98 -8.73 0.95
C ILE A 224 -1.58 -7.26 0.77
N LEU A 225 -0.51 -6.99 0.03
CA LEU A 225 -0.08 -5.64 -0.33
C LEU A 225 -1.17 -4.90 -1.11
N ALA A 226 -1.74 -5.52 -2.14
CA ALA A 226 -2.83 -4.95 -2.93
C ALA A 226 -4.07 -4.65 -2.06
N THR A 227 -4.39 -5.53 -1.10
CA THR A 227 -5.48 -5.33 -0.12
C THR A 227 -5.24 -4.09 0.74
N GLY A 228 -4.02 -3.93 1.24
CA GLY A 228 -3.70 -2.79 2.08
C GLY A 228 -3.61 -1.48 1.29
N LEU A 229 -3.09 -1.52 0.07
CA LEU A 229 -3.07 -0.36 -0.82
C LEU A 229 -4.50 0.10 -1.14
N ALA A 230 -5.41 -0.84 -1.47
CA ALA A 230 -6.83 -0.57 -1.68
C ALA A 230 -7.47 0.07 -0.43
N ARG A 231 -7.19 -0.50 0.75
CA ARG A 231 -7.71 0.01 2.03
C ARG A 231 -7.19 1.40 2.37
N LEU A 232 -5.89 1.63 2.17
CA LEU A 232 -5.27 2.93 2.40
C LEU A 232 -5.87 3.99 1.48
N ARG A 233 -6.01 3.69 0.19
CA ARG A 233 -6.60 4.57 -0.81
C ARG A 233 -8.07 4.90 -0.52
N ALA A 234 -8.86 3.92 -0.13
CA ALA A 234 -10.24 4.16 0.31
C ALA A 234 -10.29 5.08 1.54
N LYS A 235 -9.39 4.87 2.52
CA LYS A 235 -9.35 5.71 3.73
C LYS A 235 -8.93 7.15 3.48
N ILE A 236 -8.01 7.37 2.56
CA ILE A 236 -7.57 8.73 2.20
C ILE A 236 -8.75 9.59 1.72
N GLN A 237 -9.76 8.98 1.10
CA GLN A 237 -10.97 9.69 0.69
C GLN A 237 -11.84 10.17 1.86
N TYR A 238 -11.76 9.50 3.03
CA TYR A 238 -12.68 9.71 4.14
C TYR A 238 -11.99 10.13 5.45
N ARG A 239 -10.68 9.92 5.60
CA ARG A 239 -9.92 10.24 6.80
C ARG A 239 -8.62 10.97 6.47
N PRO A 240 -8.12 11.84 7.32
CA PRO A 240 -6.90 12.60 7.11
C PRO A 240 -5.62 11.78 7.33
N VAL A 241 -5.59 10.52 6.91
CA VAL A 241 -4.42 9.63 7.06
C VAL A 241 -3.17 10.23 6.42
N VAL A 242 -3.34 11.05 5.38
CA VAL A 242 -2.24 11.81 4.76
C VAL A 242 -1.53 12.72 5.77
N PHE A 243 -2.22 13.19 6.80
CA PHE A 243 -1.63 14.06 7.81
C PHE A 243 -0.67 13.32 8.74
N GLU A 244 -0.90 12.02 8.94
CA GLU A 244 0.02 11.16 9.70
C GLU A 244 1.28 10.80 8.89
N LEU A 245 1.23 11.01 7.58
CA LEU A 245 2.32 10.71 6.65
C LEU A 245 3.21 11.93 6.37
N MET A 246 2.82 13.10 6.84
CA MET A 246 3.56 14.34 6.64
C MET A 246 4.31 14.73 7.92
N PRO A 247 5.50 15.38 7.77
CA PRO A 247 6.17 16.00 8.92
C PRO A 247 5.31 17.13 9.50
N PRO A 248 5.61 17.60 10.73
CA PRO A 248 4.89 18.72 11.35
C PRO A 248 4.85 19.98 10.52
N GLU A 249 5.95 20.24 9.77
CA GLU A 249 6.07 21.33 8.80
C GLU A 249 6.50 20.77 7.45
N PHE A 250 5.88 21.24 6.39
CA PHE A 250 6.10 20.75 5.03
C PHE A 250 5.83 21.84 3.99
N THR A 251 6.35 21.65 2.80
CA THR A 251 6.01 22.47 1.63
C THR A 251 4.74 21.95 0.93
N LEU A 252 4.03 22.83 0.22
CA LEU A 252 2.89 22.38 -0.62
C LEU A 252 3.33 21.39 -1.72
N GLY A 253 4.60 21.42 -2.13
CA GLY A 253 5.16 20.45 -3.08
C GLY A 253 5.26 19.05 -2.47
N GLU A 254 5.77 18.92 -1.26
CA GLU A 254 5.84 17.64 -0.53
C GLU A 254 4.45 17.08 -0.26
N LEU A 255 3.51 17.92 0.17
CA LEU A 255 2.11 17.51 0.34
C LEU A 255 1.50 17.01 -0.97
N GLN A 256 1.72 17.73 -2.10
CA GLN A 256 1.26 17.30 -3.41
C GLN A 256 1.86 15.95 -3.80
N SER A 257 3.17 15.79 -3.66
CA SER A 257 3.86 14.52 -3.95
C SER A 257 3.33 13.36 -3.11
N CYS A 258 3.04 13.58 -1.84
CA CYS A 258 2.43 12.57 -0.98
C CYS A 258 1.01 12.20 -1.45
N VAL A 259 0.19 13.20 -1.78
CA VAL A 259 -1.20 13.00 -2.27
C VAL A 259 -1.23 12.34 -3.65
N GLU A 260 -0.25 12.55 -4.50
CA GLU A 260 -0.10 11.88 -5.80
C GLU A 260 0.43 10.45 -5.67
N ALA A 261 1.40 10.26 -4.77
CA ALA A 261 2.05 8.98 -4.58
C ALA A 261 1.12 7.89 -4.04
N LEU A 262 0.11 8.24 -3.25
CA LEU A 262 -0.80 7.26 -2.64
C LEU A 262 -1.80 6.65 -3.63
N PRO A 263 -2.59 7.44 -4.39
CA PRO A 263 -3.49 6.92 -5.39
C PRO A 263 -2.77 6.51 -6.68
N GLY A 264 -1.48 6.84 -6.85
CA GLY A 264 -0.74 6.63 -8.09
C GLY A 264 -1.26 7.50 -9.25
N GLN A 265 -1.72 8.71 -8.96
CA GLN A 265 -2.27 9.61 -9.97
C GLN A 265 -1.65 11.00 -9.85
N ALA A 266 -1.26 11.59 -10.98
CA ALA A 266 -0.75 12.96 -11.01
C ALA A 266 -1.88 13.97 -10.83
N LEU A 267 -1.59 15.05 -10.13
CA LEU A 267 -2.47 16.18 -9.89
C LEU A 267 -1.95 17.43 -10.60
N HIS A 268 -2.82 18.15 -11.26
CA HIS A 268 -2.43 19.44 -11.82
C HIS A 268 -2.12 20.42 -10.68
N LYS A 269 -0.89 20.95 -10.64
CA LYS A 269 -0.34 21.78 -9.55
C LYS A 269 -1.23 22.95 -9.14
N GLN A 270 -1.84 23.65 -10.11
CA GLN A 270 -2.71 24.78 -9.83
C GLN A 270 -4.05 24.33 -9.20
N ASN A 271 -4.62 23.21 -9.68
CA ASN A 271 -5.84 22.67 -9.12
C ASN A 271 -5.62 22.18 -7.69
N PHE A 272 -4.51 21.51 -7.42
CA PHE A 272 -4.12 21.08 -6.08
C PHE A 272 -4.02 22.27 -5.12
N ARG A 273 -3.26 23.31 -5.48
CA ARG A 273 -3.09 24.50 -4.63
C ARG A 273 -4.41 25.17 -4.34
N ARG A 274 -5.22 25.43 -5.38
CA ARG A 274 -6.55 26.04 -5.22
C ARG A 274 -7.43 25.23 -4.26
N LEU A 275 -7.34 23.92 -4.33
CA LEU A 275 -8.15 23.03 -3.52
C LEU A 275 -7.72 23.05 -2.04
N VAL A 276 -6.42 23.01 -1.78
CA VAL A 276 -5.84 23.11 -0.43
C VAL A 276 -6.21 24.47 0.21
N GLU A 277 -6.15 25.55 -0.55
CA GLU A 277 -6.54 26.90 -0.11
C GLU A 277 -8.04 27.00 0.16
N GLN A 278 -8.90 26.54 -0.76
CA GLN A 278 -10.34 26.57 -0.60
C GLN A 278 -10.85 25.75 0.58
N GLN A 279 -10.19 24.64 0.87
CA GLN A 279 -10.56 23.79 2.00
C GLN A 279 -9.91 24.24 3.33
N ALA A 280 -9.07 25.29 3.29
CA ALA A 280 -8.37 25.81 4.45
C ALA A 280 -7.71 24.71 5.30
N LEU A 281 -7.08 23.72 4.65
CA LEU A 281 -6.50 22.54 5.30
C LEU A 281 -5.22 22.85 6.06
N VAL A 282 -4.47 23.81 5.55
CA VAL A 282 -3.14 24.16 6.04
C VAL A 282 -3.05 25.65 6.39
N GLU A 283 -2.08 26.00 7.22
CA GLU A 283 -1.70 27.38 7.52
C GLU A 283 -0.20 27.56 7.35
N GLU A 284 0.24 28.77 6.94
CA GLU A 284 1.65 29.10 6.84
C GLU A 284 2.28 29.17 8.22
N THR A 285 3.48 28.60 8.38
CA THR A 285 4.24 28.70 9.64
C THR A 285 5.04 29.97 9.77
N GLY A 286 5.21 30.73 8.67
CA GLY A 286 6.09 31.89 8.58
C GLY A 286 7.55 31.53 8.27
N SER A 287 7.89 30.24 8.26
CA SER A 287 9.22 29.72 7.95
C SER A 287 9.36 29.36 6.47
N VAL A 288 10.60 29.24 6.01
CA VAL A 288 10.94 28.77 4.65
C VAL A 288 11.88 27.57 4.74
N SER A 289 11.78 26.65 3.78
CA SER A 289 12.69 25.50 3.71
C SER A 289 14.10 25.95 3.34
N SER A 290 15.11 25.49 4.08
CA SER A 290 16.51 25.85 3.90
C SER A 290 17.37 24.80 3.19
N GLY A 291 16.82 23.66 2.79
CA GLY A 291 17.59 22.44 2.42
C GLY A 291 17.52 21.97 0.98
N THR A 292 16.72 22.56 0.12
CA THR A 292 16.63 22.14 -1.29
C THR A 292 17.39 23.13 -2.17
N GLY A 293 18.33 22.68 -2.99
CA GLY A 293 19.17 23.49 -3.89
C GLY A 293 18.40 24.37 -4.91
N GLY A 294 17.13 24.72 -4.60
CA GLY A 294 16.22 25.55 -5.34
C GLY A 294 15.80 26.80 -4.56
N ARG A 295 14.86 27.58 -5.14
CA ARG A 295 14.28 28.75 -4.47
C ARG A 295 13.62 28.32 -3.14
N PRO A 296 13.86 29.02 -2.00
CA PRO A 296 13.24 28.73 -0.71
C PRO A 296 11.72 28.62 -0.85
N ALA A 297 11.14 27.54 -0.32
CA ALA A 297 9.71 27.30 -0.34
C ALA A 297 9.10 27.60 1.03
N ARG A 298 7.89 28.17 1.05
CA ARG A 298 7.17 28.42 2.30
C ARG A 298 6.80 27.10 2.97
N LEU A 299 6.93 27.06 4.30
CA LEU A 299 6.52 25.93 5.12
C LEU A 299 5.09 26.14 5.63
N TYR A 300 4.35 25.05 5.66
CA TYR A 300 2.97 24.93 6.08
C TYR A 300 2.84 23.86 7.14
N ARG A 301 1.79 23.95 7.95
CA ARG A 301 1.34 22.88 8.84
C ARG A 301 -0.15 22.68 8.70
N PHE A 302 -0.66 21.54 9.11
CA PHE A 302 -2.10 21.31 9.16
C PHE A 302 -2.74 22.13 10.28
N ARG A 303 -3.92 22.70 10.02
CA ARG A 303 -4.68 23.41 11.04
C ARG A 303 -5.22 22.42 12.08
N ARG A 304 -5.08 22.74 13.37
CA ARG A 304 -5.63 21.92 14.47
C ARG A 304 -7.14 21.72 14.35
N SER A 305 -7.89 22.77 14.03
CA SER A 305 -9.34 22.69 13.82
C SER A 305 -9.75 21.65 12.77
N VAL A 306 -8.95 21.49 11.72
CA VAL A 306 -9.17 20.48 10.69
C VAL A 306 -8.96 19.06 11.21
N LEU A 307 -8.03 18.87 12.13
CA LEU A 307 -7.82 17.58 12.79
C LEU A 307 -8.98 17.24 13.75
N ASP A 308 -9.45 18.22 14.51
CA ASP A 308 -10.55 18.07 15.47
C ASP A 308 -11.91 17.86 14.77
N GLU A 309 -12.25 18.68 13.78
CA GLU A 309 -13.47 18.56 12.97
C GLU A 309 -13.58 17.22 12.23
N ARG A 310 -12.46 16.65 11.82
CA ARG A 310 -12.40 15.39 11.09
C ARG A 310 -12.54 14.15 11.94
N GLN A 311 -12.19 14.21 13.21
CA GLN A 311 -12.53 13.14 14.15
C GLN A 311 -14.05 12.99 14.31
N VAL A 312 -14.79 14.09 14.16
CA VAL A 312 -16.25 14.14 14.34
C VAL A 312 -17.03 13.94 13.04
N ALA A 313 -16.57 14.49 11.91
CA ALA A 313 -17.38 14.63 10.68
C ALA A 313 -16.98 13.77 9.48
N GLY A 314 -15.80 13.11 9.50
CA GLY A 314 -15.34 12.28 8.38
C GLY A 314 -15.17 13.08 7.08
N THR A 315 -14.31 14.08 7.05
CA THR A 315 -14.14 14.98 5.89
C THR A 315 -13.49 14.28 4.70
N LYS A 316 -14.06 14.47 3.51
CA LYS A 316 -13.52 13.96 2.25
C LYS A 316 -12.30 14.77 1.84
N LEU A 317 -11.17 14.10 1.55
CA LEU A 317 -10.15 14.69 0.68
C LEU A 317 -10.77 14.99 -0.68
N PRO A 318 -10.21 15.97 -1.42
CA PRO A 318 -10.67 16.23 -2.77
C PRO A 318 -10.65 14.95 -3.59
N ALA A 319 -11.83 14.50 -3.98
CA ALA A 319 -11.93 13.41 -4.94
C ALA A 319 -11.27 13.86 -6.24
N LEU A 320 -10.32 13.07 -6.73
CA LEU A 320 -9.78 13.22 -8.07
C LEU A 320 -10.96 13.08 -9.05
N ARG A 321 -11.53 14.19 -9.49
CA ARG A 321 -12.46 14.18 -10.62
C ARG A 321 -11.60 14.03 -11.87
N THR A 322 -11.47 12.83 -12.36
CA THR A 322 -11.11 12.56 -13.75
C THR A 322 -12.20 13.20 -14.63
N ARG A 323 -11.78 14.12 -15.50
CA ARG A 323 -12.57 14.56 -16.64
C ARG A 323 -12.41 13.56 -17.77
#